data_44846c36a470aa7c5c793882f2af05fb
#
_entry.id   44846c36a470aa7c5c793882f2af05fb
#
_cell.length_a   1.000
_cell.length_b   1.000
_cell.length_c   1.000
_cell.angle_alpha   90.00
_cell.angle_beta   90.00
_cell.angle_gamma   90.00
#
_symmetry.space_group_name_H-M   'P 1'
#
loop_
_entity.id
_entity.type
_entity.pdbx_description
1 polymer ?
#
loop_
_entity_poly.entity_id
_entity_poly.type
_entity_poly.pdbx_seq_one_letter_code
_entity_poly.pdbx_strand_id
1 'polypeptide(L)'
;DDFMQSLADGSGQPDIVEAFTSYINQPGIPSLDVAVSCPAPDAGLITVTQKRYAPLGSDIDTNAQTWNVPFAARLKGPVGDRTIRQMLTAPVTEIPLDGDCPDWVMPNAGGTGYWRFDTNAENLTALISNFDSLSDAEQIMFADALTSGFRAGRISTDDLMAGLAATSSGHPRAVSEGFGIIGTLDRMLEPSEQAGLRAWVQRTYGPLAEYLESRPATALSQQEMLLRDRLYGLLLEYGERPAERRALLARARQYVGLEGSPDATALAPEDLSTAMIIGIEDGGADFYEAAKAYVTTATNQNERSTILRVLASRGSKDVVSDLFSAVLNGPNSTDEVFTV
;
A
#
# COMPACT_ATOMS: atom_id res chain seq x y z
N ASP A 1 11.70 -21.26 -22.12
CA ASP A 1 12.98 -21.85 -21.71
C ASP A 1 14.18 -21.04 -22.24
N ASP A 2 14.22 -20.64 -23.50
CA ASP A 2 15.37 -19.94 -24.11
C ASP A 2 15.70 -18.60 -23.42
N PHE A 3 14.68 -17.84 -22.98
CA PHE A 3 14.90 -16.59 -22.28
C PHE A 3 15.57 -16.79 -20.90
N MET A 4 15.07 -17.75 -20.12
CA MET A 4 15.66 -18.07 -18.80
C MET A 4 17.06 -18.64 -18.92
N GLN A 5 17.31 -19.49 -19.94
CA GLN A 5 18.65 -19.99 -20.20
C GLN A 5 19.62 -18.87 -20.60
N SER A 6 19.16 -17.91 -21.41
CA SER A 6 19.99 -16.75 -21.78
C SER A 6 20.33 -15.86 -20.56
N LEU A 7 19.41 -15.73 -19.60
CA LEU A 7 19.69 -15.03 -18.35
C LEU A 7 20.71 -15.78 -17.48
N ALA A 8 20.57 -17.10 -17.38
CA ALA A 8 21.51 -17.95 -16.64
C ALA A 8 22.92 -17.89 -17.24
N ASP A 9 23.01 -18.00 -18.54
CA ASP A 9 24.29 -17.92 -19.27
C ASP A 9 24.94 -16.53 -19.14
N GLY A 10 24.13 -15.47 -19.27
CA GLY A 10 24.60 -14.09 -19.15
C GLY A 10 25.02 -13.67 -17.75
N SER A 11 24.36 -14.20 -16.71
CA SER A 11 24.69 -13.94 -15.31
C SER A 11 25.73 -14.89 -14.71
N GLY A 12 25.98 -16.02 -15.35
CA GLY A 12 26.80 -17.10 -14.79
C GLY A 12 26.15 -17.82 -13.60
N GLN A 13 24.84 -17.72 -13.44
CA GLN A 13 24.07 -18.30 -12.32
C GLN A 13 23.04 -19.29 -12.86
N PRO A 14 23.36 -20.59 -12.97
CA PRO A 14 22.45 -21.60 -13.51
C PRO A 14 21.16 -21.77 -12.70
N ASP A 15 21.20 -21.52 -11.40
CA ASP A 15 20.05 -21.66 -10.48
C ASP A 15 18.90 -20.68 -10.79
N ILE A 16 19.14 -19.64 -11.59
CA ILE A 16 18.11 -18.70 -12.05
C ILE A 16 16.99 -19.43 -12.80
N VAL A 17 17.30 -20.45 -13.60
CA VAL A 17 16.28 -21.19 -14.37
C VAL A 17 15.29 -21.87 -13.44
N GLU A 18 15.79 -22.54 -12.41
CA GLU A 18 14.91 -23.22 -11.42
C GLU A 18 14.13 -22.21 -10.59
N ALA A 19 14.74 -21.09 -10.17
CA ALA A 19 14.08 -20.03 -9.47
C ALA A 19 12.90 -19.48 -10.29
N PHE A 20 13.12 -19.00 -11.51
CA PHE A 20 12.07 -18.49 -12.39
C PHE A 20 10.98 -19.54 -12.65
N THR A 21 11.37 -20.80 -12.93
CA THR A 21 10.42 -21.89 -13.17
C THR A 21 9.47 -22.08 -11.98
N SER A 22 9.99 -21.97 -10.75
CA SER A 22 9.18 -22.10 -9.54
C SER A 22 8.12 -20.98 -9.40
N TYR A 23 8.42 -19.76 -9.87
CA TYR A 23 7.49 -18.63 -9.85
C TYR A 23 6.44 -18.68 -10.98
N ILE A 24 6.85 -19.10 -12.19
CA ILE A 24 5.96 -19.10 -13.36
C ILE A 24 4.95 -20.25 -13.29
N ASN A 25 5.36 -21.41 -12.77
CA ASN A 25 4.54 -22.62 -12.77
C ASN A 25 3.63 -22.75 -11.55
N GLN A 26 3.67 -21.81 -10.61
CA GLN A 26 2.84 -21.83 -9.41
C GLN A 26 2.08 -20.49 -9.24
N PRO A 27 0.79 -20.54 -8.83
CA PRO A 27 0.04 -19.31 -8.57
C PRO A 27 0.41 -18.72 -7.20
N GLY A 28 0.35 -17.40 -7.11
CA GLY A 28 0.63 -16.65 -5.88
C GLY A 28 2.07 -16.18 -5.78
N ILE A 29 2.45 -15.68 -4.61
CA ILE A 29 3.80 -15.20 -4.30
C ILE A 29 4.27 -15.77 -2.96
N PRO A 30 5.57 -16.01 -2.78
CA PRO A 30 6.11 -16.41 -1.49
C PRO A 30 5.98 -15.28 -0.46
N SER A 31 5.69 -15.67 0.77
CA SER A 31 5.80 -14.87 1.98
C SER A 31 6.82 -15.52 2.90
N LEU A 32 7.83 -14.77 3.28
CA LEU A 32 8.94 -15.22 4.11
C LEU A 32 8.76 -14.68 5.53
N ASP A 33 8.63 -15.59 6.48
CA ASP A 33 8.73 -15.26 7.91
C ASP A 33 10.19 -15.38 8.32
N VAL A 34 10.81 -14.24 8.63
CA VAL A 34 12.25 -14.12 8.87
C VAL A 34 12.49 -13.84 10.35
N ALA A 35 12.71 -14.90 11.12
CA ALA A 35 13.03 -14.79 12.54
C ALA A 35 14.54 -14.59 12.74
N VAL A 36 14.90 -13.51 13.41
CA VAL A 36 16.27 -13.21 13.82
C VAL A 36 16.43 -13.58 15.29
N SER A 37 17.42 -14.39 15.59
CA SER A 37 17.71 -14.81 16.98
C SER A 37 19.20 -14.76 17.28
N CYS A 38 19.51 -14.53 18.53
CA CYS A 38 20.87 -14.40 19.04
C CYS A 38 21.02 -15.26 20.31
N PRO A 39 21.19 -16.59 20.15
CA PRO A 39 21.33 -17.50 21.30
C PRO A 39 22.60 -17.24 22.12
N ALA A 40 23.61 -16.61 21.51
CA ALA A 40 24.81 -16.09 22.19
C ALA A 40 25.28 -14.82 21.45
N PRO A 41 26.09 -13.96 22.05
CA PRO A 41 26.55 -12.71 21.47
C PRO A 41 27.26 -12.84 20.10
N ASP A 42 27.87 -13.97 19.83
CA ASP A 42 28.62 -14.32 18.62
C ASP A 42 27.92 -15.38 17.73
N ALA A 43 26.68 -15.72 18.06
CA ALA A 43 25.93 -16.78 17.40
C ALA A 43 24.58 -16.29 16.88
N GLY A 44 24.61 -15.37 15.93
CA GLY A 44 23.41 -14.94 15.25
C GLY A 44 22.84 -16.04 14.33
N LEU A 45 21.52 -16.14 14.27
CA LEU A 45 20.82 -17.09 13.40
C LEU A 45 19.61 -16.40 12.76
N ILE A 46 19.46 -16.59 11.45
CA ILE A 46 18.23 -16.25 10.73
C ILE A 46 17.52 -17.54 10.39
N THR A 47 16.28 -17.70 10.83
CA THR A 47 15.39 -18.78 10.40
C THR A 47 14.37 -18.19 9.44
N VAL A 48 14.34 -18.71 8.21
CA VAL A 48 13.39 -18.30 7.17
C VAL A 48 12.38 -19.40 6.94
N THR A 49 11.11 -19.12 7.20
CA THR A 49 10.00 -20.01 6.86
C THR A 49 9.25 -19.43 5.67
N GLN A 50 9.19 -20.17 4.56
CA GLN A 50 8.43 -19.73 3.39
C GLN A 50 7.03 -20.35 3.35
N LYS A 51 6.06 -19.54 2.93
CA LYS A 51 4.64 -19.91 2.72
C LYS A 51 4.11 -19.14 1.51
N ARG A 52 2.97 -19.55 1.00
CA ARG A 52 2.21 -18.73 0.07
C ARG A 52 1.58 -17.56 0.84
N TYR A 53 1.71 -16.35 0.31
CA TYR A 53 1.01 -15.19 0.87
C TYR A 53 -0.51 -15.33 0.74
N ALA A 54 -1.22 -15.07 1.82
CA ALA A 54 -2.68 -15.00 1.87
C ALA A 54 -3.13 -13.95 2.90
N PRO A 55 -4.03 -13.03 2.54
CA PRO A 55 -4.70 -12.17 3.53
C PRO A 55 -5.61 -13.00 4.44
N LEU A 56 -5.97 -12.45 5.61
CA LEU A 56 -6.95 -13.04 6.51
C LEU A 56 -8.29 -13.31 5.77
N GLY A 57 -8.91 -14.43 6.09
CA GLY A 57 -10.17 -14.85 5.47
C GLY A 57 -10.05 -15.49 4.09
N SER A 58 -8.82 -15.69 3.58
CA SER A 58 -8.61 -16.45 2.33
C SER A 58 -8.71 -17.95 2.57
N ASP A 59 -9.40 -18.66 1.68
CA ASP A 59 -9.47 -20.14 1.66
C ASP A 59 -8.25 -20.75 0.92
N ILE A 60 -7.06 -20.19 1.15
CA ILE A 60 -5.83 -20.61 0.49
C ILE A 60 -5.01 -21.47 1.46
N ASP A 61 -4.63 -22.68 1.02
CA ASP A 61 -3.61 -23.45 1.73
C ASP A 61 -2.25 -22.78 1.53
N THR A 62 -1.76 -22.09 2.57
CA THR A 62 -0.52 -21.35 2.52
C THR A 62 0.73 -22.26 2.54
N ASN A 63 0.60 -23.52 2.89
CA ASN A 63 1.72 -24.49 2.98
C ASN A 63 1.83 -25.42 1.76
N ALA A 64 0.90 -25.32 0.81
CA ALA A 64 0.85 -26.23 -0.35
C ALA A 64 1.99 -26.00 -1.36
N GLN A 65 2.74 -24.90 -1.24
CA GLN A 65 3.70 -24.48 -2.24
C GLN A 65 5.02 -24.05 -1.61
N THR A 66 6.10 -24.39 -2.31
CA THR A 66 7.48 -23.96 -1.98
C THR A 66 8.11 -23.41 -3.25
N TRP A 67 8.77 -22.28 -3.18
CA TRP A 67 9.51 -21.65 -4.28
C TRP A 67 11.01 -21.79 -4.08
N ASN A 68 11.74 -21.71 -5.17
CA ASN A 68 13.19 -21.50 -5.12
C ASN A 68 13.43 -19.99 -5.03
N VAL A 69 13.58 -19.47 -3.80
CA VAL A 69 13.65 -18.03 -3.55
C VAL A 69 15.11 -17.57 -3.45
N PRO A 70 15.58 -16.67 -4.35
CA PRO A 70 16.91 -16.08 -4.24
C PRO A 70 16.92 -15.03 -3.12
N PHE A 71 16.94 -15.49 -1.87
CA PHE A 71 16.88 -14.65 -0.69
C PHE A 71 18.14 -13.79 -0.56
N ALA A 72 17.94 -12.51 -0.26
CA ALA A 72 19.00 -11.58 0.10
C ALA A 72 18.56 -10.73 1.30
N ALA A 73 19.35 -10.70 2.36
CA ALA A 73 19.10 -9.86 3.53
C ALA A 73 20.29 -8.95 3.81
N ARG A 74 20.01 -7.69 4.14
CA ARG A 74 21.01 -6.74 4.62
C ARG A 74 20.99 -6.70 6.12
N LEU A 75 22.15 -6.84 6.71
CA LEU A 75 22.36 -6.85 8.15
C LEU A 75 23.20 -5.64 8.56
N LYS A 76 22.83 -5.01 9.66
CA LYS A 76 23.63 -3.99 10.33
C LYS A 76 23.95 -4.48 11.72
N GLY A 77 25.17 -4.28 12.16
CA GLY A 77 25.60 -4.66 13.49
C GLY A 77 27.03 -4.21 13.78
N PRO A 78 27.62 -4.69 14.88
CA PRO A 78 28.97 -4.30 15.33
C PRO A 78 30.05 -4.55 14.26
N VAL A 79 29.90 -5.60 13.46
CA VAL A 79 30.82 -5.89 12.33
C VAL A 79 30.55 -5.07 11.06
N GLY A 80 29.62 -4.11 11.11
CA GLY A 80 29.28 -3.22 10.01
C GLY A 80 28.09 -3.67 9.18
N ASP A 81 27.92 -3.02 8.00
CA ASP A 81 26.90 -3.35 7.01
C ASP A 81 27.35 -4.50 6.13
N ARG A 82 26.51 -5.53 5.99
CA ARG A 82 26.76 -6.66 5.10
C ARG A 82 25.48 -7.22 4.49
N THR A 83 25.60 -7.87 3.34
CA THR A 83 24.49 -8.58 2.70
C THR A 83 24.81 -10.06 2.64
N ILE A 84 23.87 -10.88 3.12
CA ILE A 84 23.90 -12.33 2.92
C ILE A 84 22.99 -12.69 1.75
N ARG A 85 23.33 -13.79 1.05
CA ARG A 85 22.53 -14.35 -0.05
C ARG A 85 22.44 -15.85 0.10
N GLN A 86 21.24 -16.39 -0.09
CA GLN A 86 20.97 -17.82 0.03
C GLN A 86 19.82 -18.21 -0.90
N MET A 87 19.98 -19.28 -1.68
CA MET A 87 18.85 -19.90 -2.37
C MET A 87 18.03 -20.70 -1.36
N LEU A 88 16.76 -20.33 -1.17
CA LEU A 88 15.83 -21.07 -0.30
C LEU A 88 15.06 -22.06 -1.16
N THR A 89 15.23 -23.34 -0.90
CA THR A 89 14.56 -24.44 -1.65
C THR A 89 13.70 -25.31 -0.76
N ALA A 90 13.72 -25.06 0.57
CA ALA A 90 12.98 -25.80 1.57
C ALA A 90 11.94 -24.91 2.25
N PRO A 91 10.87 -25.48 2.84
CA PRO A 91 9.88 -24.70 3.61
C PRO A 91 10.48 -23.95 4.79
N VAL A 92 11.55 -24.47 5.39
CA VAL A 92 12.29 -23.81 6.48
C VAL A 92 13.79 -23.91 6.16
N THR A 93 14.47 -22.78 6.28
CA THR A 93 15.94 -22.70 6.10
C THR A 93 16.54 -21.93 7.27
N GLU A 94 17.56 -22.52 7.89
CA GLU A 94 18.36 -21.85 8.91
C GLU A 94 19.65 -21.32 8.28
N ILE A 95 19.97 -20.07 8.57
CA ILE A 95 21.16 -19.37 8.07
C ILE A 95 21.96 -18.88 9.26
N PRO A 96 22.97 -19.62 9.69
CA PRO A 96 23.89 -19.16 10.71
C PRO A 96 24.64 -17.90 10.25
N LEU A 97 24.77 -16.94 11.15
CA LEU A 97 25.49 -15.71 10.88
C LEU A 97 26.90 -15.82 11.49
N ASP A 98 27.89 -15.64 10.66
CA ASP A 98 29.28 -15.56 11.12
C ASP A 98 29.48 -14.19 11.83
N GLY A 99 29.89 -14.23 13.09
CA GLY A 99 30.18 -13.07 13.91
C GLY A 99 29.00 -12.62 14.80
N ASP A 100 29.07 -11.37 15.26
CA ASP A 100 28.13 -10.81 16.24
C ASP A 100 26.68 -10.75 15.75
N CYS A 101 25.77 -10.73 16.70
CA CYS A 101 24.36 -10.49 16.45
C CYS A 101 24.14 -9.16 15.75
N PRO A 102 23.32 -9.11 14.69
CA PRO A 102 22.99 -7.86 14.05
C PRO A 102 22.07 -7.00 14.91
N ASP A 103 22.22 -5.69 14.81
CA ASP A 103 21.29 -4.73 15.42
C ASP A 103 19.92 -4.79 14.73
N TRP A 104 19.92 -5.04 13.42
CA TRP A 104 18.73 -5.28 12.62
C TRP A 104 19.06 -6.03 11.31
N VAL A 105 18.04 -6.67 10.77
CA VAL A 105 18.07 -7.39 9.50
C VAL A 105 16.94 -6.89 8.60
N MET A 106 17.27 -6.38 7.41
CA MET A 106 16.32 -6.08 6.34
C MET A 106 16.19 -7.28 5.41
N PRO A 107 15.06 -8.02 5.42
CA PRO A 107 14.92 -9.31 4.73
C PRO A 107 14.96 -9.24 3.21
N ASN A 108 14.79 -8.07 2.60
CA ASN A 108 14.86 -7.88 1.14
C ASN A 108 15.89 -6.80 0.81
N ALA A 109 17.16 -7.18 0.86
CA ALA A 109 18.28 -6.29 0.61
C ALA A 109 18.16 -5.60 -0.75
N GLY A 110 18.18 -4.25 -0.74
CA GLY A 110 18.06 -3.42 -1.94
C GLY A 110 16.72 -3.54 -2.65
N GLY A 111 15.71 -4.19 -2.05
CA GLY A 111 14.37 -4.32 -2.63
C GLY A 111 14.32 -5.15 -3.92
N THR A 112 15.27 -6.08 -4.12
CA THR A 112 15.45 -6.79 -5.39
C THR A 112 14.64 -8.07 -5.52
N GLY A 113 14.10 -8.59 -4.40
CA GLY A 113 13.40 -9.86 -4.37
C GLY A 113 11.88 -9.71 -4.59
N TYR A 114 11.30 -10.67 -5.32
CA TYR A 114 9.86 -10.75 -5.54
C TYR A 114 9.19 -11.68 -4.53
N TRP A 115 9.13 -11.24 -3.28
CA TRP A 115 8.44 -11.88 -2.17
C TRP A 115 7.97 -10.85 -1.14
N ARG A 116 7.00 -11.22 -0.33
CA ARG A 116 6.65 -10.50 0.89
C ARG A 116 7.40 -11.08 2.07
N PHE A 117 7.59 -10.28 3.09
CA PHE A 117 8.24 -10.76 4.31
C PHE A 117 7.54 -10.23 5.56
N ASP A 118 7.69 -10.99 6.61
CA ASP A 118 7.45 -10.59 7.99
C ASP A 118 8.71 -10.89 8.80
N THR A 119 8.81 -10.34 9.98
CA THR A 119 9.93 -10.59 10.88
C THR A 119 9.46 -10.61 12.34
N ASN A 120 10.24 -11.18 13.23
CA ASN A 120 9.90 -11.18 14.64
C ASN A 120 9.87 -9.76 15.22
N ALA A 121 9.15 -9.58 16.34
CA ALA A 121 8.84 -8.28 16.93
C ALA A 121 10.08 -7.45 17.26
N GLU A 122 11.14 -8.07 17.75
CA GLU A 122 12.39 -7.41 18.08
C GLU A 122 13.04 -6.79 16.83
N ASN A 123 13.12 -7.56 15.74
CA ASN A 123 13.69 -7.06 14.50
C ASN A 123 12.78 -6.02 13.83
N LEU A 124 11.45 -6.18 13.89
CA LEU A 124 10.50 -5.18 13.41
C LEU A 124 10.69 -3.84 14.14
N THR A 125 10.77 -3.86 15.46
CA THR A 125 11.03 -2.68 16.27
C THR A 125 12.37 -2.02 15.91
N ALA A 126 13.41 -2.83 15.68
CA ALA A 126 14.73 -2.34 15.28
C ALA A 126 14.69 -1.70 13.89
N LEU A 127 13.96 -2.28 12.91
CA LEU A 127 13.77 -1.70 11.57
C LEU A 127 12.98 -0.38 11.61
N ILE A 128 11.91 -0.32 12.42
CA ILE A 128 11.14 0.93 12.64
C ILE A 128 12.07 2.03 13.20
N SER A 129 12.87 1.70 14.21
CA SER A 129 13.77 2.65 14.85
C SER A 129 14.93 3.12 13.98
N ASN A 130 15.28 2.34 12.95
CA ASN A 130 16.39 2.61 12.05
C ASN A 130 15.93 2.80 10.59
N PHE A 131 14.67 3.16 10.39
CA PHE A 131 14.05 3.28 9.05
C PHE A 131 14.83 4.19 8.10
N ASP A 132 15.34 5.32 8.59
CA ASP A 132 16.13 6.27 7.81
C ASP A 132 17.49 5.70 7.33
N SER A 133 17.94 4.57 7.89
CA SER A 133 19.14 3.85 7.45
C SER A 133 18.86 2.90 6.27
N LEU A 134 17.59 2.69 5.91
CA LEU A 134 17.20 1.87 4.77
C LEU A 134 17.36 2.66 3.46
N SER A 135 17.78 1.97 2.40
CA SER A 135 17.76 2.59 1.06
C SER A 135 16.33 2.83 0.59
N ASP A 136 16.12 3.72 -0.38
CA ASP A 136 14.80 4.04 -0.95
C ASP A 136 14.01 2.77 -1.34
N ALA A 137 14.67 1.81 -1.98
CA ALA A 137 14.04 0.56 -2.37
C ALA A 137 13.66 -0.30 -1.16
N GLU A 138 14.50 -0.35 -0.14
CA GLU A 138 14.19 -1.07 1.11
C GLU A 138 13.07 -0.40 1.91
N GLN A 139 13.02 0.93 1.93
CA GLN A 139 11.92 1.69 2.53
C GLN A 139 10.57 1.33 1.88
N ILE A 140 10.53 1.22 0.54
CA ILE A 140 9.33 0.82 -0.20
C ILE A 140 8.94 -0.63 0.16
N MET A 141 9.90 -1.55 0.19
CA MET A 141 9.64 -2.95 0.55
C MET A 141 9.22 -3.11 2.00
N PHE A 142 9.76 -2.31 2.91
CA PHE A 142 9.35 -2.29 4.31
C PHE A 142 7.90 -1.81 4.47
N ALA A 143 7.51 -0.77 3.75
CA ALA A 143 6.13 -0.27 3.75
C ALA A 143 5.13 -1.30 3.19
N ASP A 144 5.48 -2.03 2.11
CA ASP A 144 4.67 -3.17 1.62
C ASP A 144 4.59 -4.29 2.68
N ALA A 145 5.70 -4.61 3.36
CA ALA A 145 5.72 -5.62 4.40
C ALA A 145 4.78 -5.29 5.57
N LEU A 146 4.78 -4.03 6.05
CA LEU A 146 3.86 -3.57 7.09
C LEU A 146 2.39 -3.77 6.68
N THR A 147 2.02 -3.29 5.50
CA THR A 147 0.64 -3.34 5.04
C THR A 147 0.18 -4.76 4.70
N SER A 148 1.04 -5.55 4.06
CA SER A 148 0.75 -6.94 3.71
C SER A 148 0.73 -7.86 4.93
N GLY A 149 1.64 -7.67 5.89
CA GLY A 149 1.68 -8.39 7.16
C GLY A 149 0.46 -8.10 8.03
N PHE A 150 0.00 -6.85 8.08
CA PHE A 150 -1.24 -6.47 8.76
C PHE A 150 -2.46 -7.16 8.13
N ARG A 151 -2.59 -7.10 6.79
CA ARG A 151 -3.68 -7.78 6.07
C ARG A 151 -3.67 -9.30 6.26
N ALA A 152 -2.52 -9.88 6.51
CA ALA A 152 -2.37 -11.30 6.82
C ALA A 152 -2.54 -11.62 8.32
N GLY A 153 -2.80 -10.61 9.17
CA GLY A 153 -2.98 -10.76 10.61
C GLY A 153 -1.70 -11.09 11.38
N ARG A 154 -0.54 -10.76 10.82
CA ARG A 154 0.79 -11.06 11.41
C ARG A 154 1.44 -9.86 12.08
N ILE A 155 0.98 -8.66 11.79
CA ILE A 155 1.44 -7.41 12.39
C ILE A 155 0.27 -6.83 13.21
N SER A 156 0.56 -6.38 14.43
CA SER A 156 -0.42 -5.71 15.30
C SER A 156 -0.79 -4.33 14.77
N THR A 157 -1.92 -3.77 15.22
CA THR A 157 -2.29 -2.40 14.88
C THR A 157 -1.27 -1.40 15.41
N ASP A 158 -0.71 -1.63 16.60
CA ASP A 158 0.28 -0.73 17.21
C ASP A 158 1.59 -0.72 16.41
N ASP A 159 2.08 -1.90 15.97
CA ASP A 159 3.28 -2.02 15.13
C ASP A 159 3.05 -1.41 13.74
N LEU A 160 1.86 -1.63 13.15
CA LEU A 160 1.50 -0.98 11.89
C LEU A 160 1.54 0.55 12.02
N MET A 161 0.88 1.10 13.05
CA MET A 161 0.83 2.55 13.26
C MET A 161 2.23 3.13 13.52
N ALA A 162 3.07 2.46 14.29
CA ALA A 162 4.46 2.86 14.53
C ALA A 162 5.29 2.80 13.24
N GLY A 163 5.15 1.73 12.46
CA GLY A 163 5.82 1.58 11.17
C GLY A 163 5.39 2.63 10.15
N LEU A 164 4.09 2.91 10.01
CA LEU A 164 3.58 3.96 9.13
C LEU A 164 4.04 5.36 9.56
N ALA A 165 4.18 5.61 10.86
CA ALA A 165 4.76 6.85 11.35
C ALA A 165 6.24 6.98 10.94
N ALA A 166 7.02 5.92 11.03
CA ALA A 166 8.41 5.91 10.57
C ALA A 166 8.50 6.12 9.05
N THR A 167 7.64 5.48 8.25
CA THR A 167 7.65 5.66 6.78
C THR A 167 7.29 7.08 6.34
N SER A 168 6.66 7.90 7.18
CA SER A 168 6.25 9.27 6.83
C SER A 168 7.42 10.21 6.54
N SER A 169 8.65 9.89 6.96
CA SER A 169 9.88 10.63 6.66
C SER A 169 10.64 10.14 5.43
N GLY A 170 10.17 9.05 4.80
CA GLY A 170 10.91 8.32 3.80
C GLY A 170 10.64 8.72 2.35
N HIS A 171 11.08 7.83 1.45
CA HIS A 171 10.84 7.96 0.02
C HIS A 171 9.35 8.13 -0.30
N PRO A 172 8.94 9.04 -1.22
CA PRO A 172 7.54 9.36 -1.51
C PRO A 172 6.64 8.15 -1.77
N ARG A 173 7.17 7.11 -2.40
CA ARG A 173 6.43 5.87 -2.67
C ARG A 173 6.21 5.05 -1.40
N ALA A 174 7.20 4.97 -0.50
CA ALA A 174 7.06 4.29 0.79
C ALA A 174 6.00 4.99 1.67
N VAL A 175 6.01 6.32 1.71
CA VAL A 175 4.98 7.12 2.41
C VAL A 175 3.58 6.78 1.91
N SER A 176 3.38 6.76 0.60
CA SER A 176 2.05 6.55 0.00
C SER A 176 1.55 5.11 0.04
N GLU A 177 2.43 4.13 0.30
CA GLU A 177 2.05 2.71 0.38
C GLU A 177 1.07 2.44 1.54
N GLY A 178 1.20 3.18 2.65
CA GLY A 178 0.33 3.06 3.81
C GLY A 178 -1.07 3.67 3.66
N PHE A 179 -1.35 4.49 2.64
CA PHE A 179 -2.62 5.24 2.59
C PHE A 179 -3.85 4.34 2.44
N GLY A 180 -3.73 3.27 1.65
CA GLY A 180 -4.83 2.32 1.47
C GLY A 180 -5.21 1.54 2.73
N ILE A 181 -4.27 1.33 3.66
CA ILE A 181 -4.57 0.65 4.91
C ILE A 181 -5.25 1.58 5.91
N ILE A 182 -4.98 2.89 5.87
CA ILE A 182 -5.66 3.90 6.68
C ILE A 182 -7.16 3.88 6.39
N GLY A 183 -7.55 3.89 5.11
CA GLY A 183 -8.96 3.76 4.74
C GLY A 183 -9.59 2.42 5.13
N THR A 184 -8.80 1.35 5.26
CA THR A 184 -9.28 0.07 5.79
C THR A 184 -9.51 0.16 7.30
N LEU A 185 -8.58 0.74 8.05
CA LEU A 185 -8.73 0.97 9.49
C LEU A 185 -9.95 1.85 9.79
N ASP A 186 -10.14 2.95 9.06
CA ASP A 186 -11.30 3.84 9.25
C ASP A 186 -12.65 3.08 9.15
N ARG A 187 -12.78 2.17 8.19
CA ARG A 187 -13.99 1.34 8.03
C ARG A 187 -14.16 0.26 9.11
N MET A 188 -13.10 -0.12 9.80
CA MET A 188 -13.13 -1.13 10.88
C MET A 188 -13.43 -0.50 12.25
N LEU A 189 -13.22 0.82 12.39
CA LEU A 189 -13.40 1.55 13.63
C LEU A 189 -14.85 1.97 13.82
N GLU A 190 -15.29 1.96 15.09
CA GLU A 190 -16.56 2.58 15.45
C GLU A 190 -16.47 4.11 15.29
N PRO A 191 -17.58 4.82 15.03
CA PRO A 191 -17.57 6.28 14.83
C PRO A 191 -16.91 7.08 15.95
N SER A 192 -16.97 6.59 17.20
CA SER A 192 -16.31 7.20 18.36
C SER A 192 -14.79 7.10 18.34
N GLU A 193 -14.23 6.13 17.61
CA GLU A 193 -12.80 5.85 17.51
C GLU A 193 -12.16 6.54 16.30
N GLN A 194 -12.94 6.84 15.27
CA GLN A 194 -12.47 7.51 14.04
C GLN A 194 -11.80 8.86 14.32
N ALA A 195 -12.26 9.59 15.35
CA ALA A 195 -11.61 10.84 15.76
C ALA A 195 -10.15 10.65 16.18
N GLY A 196 -9.83 9.54 16.84
CA GLY A 196 -8.45 9.17 17.20
C GLY A 196 -7.57 8.91 15.98
N LEU A 197 -8.12 8.18 14.99
CA LEU A 197 -7.44 7.94 13.72
C LEU A 197 -7.18 9.25 12.97
N ARG A 198 -8.17 10.14 12.87
CA ARG A 198 -8.04 11.45 12.21
C ARG A 198 -6.93 12.29 12.84
N ALA A 199 -6.92 12.38 14.17
CA ALA A 199 -5.88 13.09 14.89
C ALA A 199 -4.49 12.47 14.68
N TRP A 200 -4.40 11.15 14.60
CA TRP A 200 -3.15 10.46 14.30
C TRP A 200 -2.69 10.74 12.86
N VAL A 201 -3.57 10.64 11.87
CA VAL A 201 -3.27 10.94 10.45
C VAL A 201 -2.76 12.38 10.31
N GLN A 202 -3.43 13.35 10.96
CA GLN A 202 -3.02 14.75 10.94
C GLN A 202 -1.64 14.96 11.56
N ARG A 203 -1.36 14.35 12.71
CA ARG A 203 -0.04 14.45 13.35
C ARG A 203 1.08 13.80 12.54
N THR A 204 0.80 12.67 11.90
CA THR A 204 1.80 11.87 11.18
C THR A 204 2.12 12.48 9.81
N TYR A 205 1.11 12.87 9.05
CA TYR A 205 1.28 13.28 7.66
C TYR A 205 1.10 14.79 7.43
N GLY A 206 0.46 15.51 8.37
CA GLY A 206 0.26 16.96 8.26
C GLY A 206 1.54 17.76 8.04
N PRO A 207 2.60 17.55 8.84
CA PRO A 207 3.86 18.29 8.66
C PRO A 207 4.51 18.08 7.28
N LEU A 208 4.46 16.86 6.73
CA LEU A 208 4.98 16.57 5.40
C LEU A 208 4.12 17.23 4.31
N ALA A 209 2.80 17.21 4.46
CA ALA A 209 1.90 17.90 3.53
C ALA A 209 2.14 19.40 3.52
N GLU A 210 2.23 20.04 4.68
CA GLU A 210 2.55 21.47 4.81
C GLU A 210 3.90 21.82 4.18
N TYR A 211 4.91 20.98 4.38
CA TYR A 211 6.22 21.16 3.74
C TYR A 211 6.11 21.12 2.21
N LEU A 212 5.42 20.12 1.63
CA LEU A 212 5.28 19.99 0.17
C LEU A 212 4.38 21.09 -0.41
N GLU A 213 3.33 21.49 0.29
CA GLU A 213 2.42 22.56 -0.11
C GLU A 213 3.11 23.95 -0.11
N SER A 214 4.06 24.18 0.81
CA SER A 214 4.82 25.43 0.89
C SER A 214 5.80 25.63 -0.27
N ARG A 215 6.11 24.57 -1.03
CA ARG A 215 7.11 24.62 -2.11
C ARG A 215 6.46 24.85 -3.48
N PRO A 216 7.07 25.69 -4.34
CA PRO A 216 6.57 25.82 -5.71
C PRO A 216 6.75 24.49 -6.46
N ALA A 217 5.80 24.15 -7.35
CA ALA A 217 5.83 22.91 -8.12
C ALA A 217 7.14 22.70 -8.90
N THR A 218 7.78 23.78 -9.34
CA THR A 218 9.07 23.74 -10.04
C THR A 218 10.27 23.30 -9.17
N ALA A 219 10.09 23.29 -7.85
CA ALA A 219 11.12 22.88 -6.89
C ALA A 219 10.86 21.46 -6.34
N LEU A 220 9.80 20.78 -6.78
CA LEU A 220 9.46 19.42 -6.43
C LEU A 220 9.82 18.45 -7.55
N SER A 221 10.30 17.27 -7.20
CA SER A 221 10.39 16.15 -8.13
C SER A 221 8.98 15.67 -8.54
N GLN A 222 8.88 14.91 -9.62
CA GLN A 222 7.62 14.32 -10.04
C GLN A 222 6.99 13.43 -8.94
N GLN A 223 7.80 12.69 -8.21
CA GLN A 223 7.32 11.83 -7.11
C GLN A 223 6.81 12.64 -5.93
N GLU A 224 7.46 13.75 -5.58
CA GLU A 224 7.00 14.66 -4.53
C GLU A 224 5.70 15.38 -4.93
N MET A 225 5.53 15.76 -6.20
CA MET A 225 4.27 16.31 -6.69
C MET A 225 3.12 15.32 -6.56
N LEU A 226 3.33 14.06 -6.97
CA LEU A 226 2.33 13.00 -6.82
C LEU A 226 2.03 12.71 -5.35
N LEU A 227 3.04 12.72 -4.49
CA LEU A 227 2.85 12.55 -3.05
C LEU A 227 2.05 13.70 -2.43
N ARG A 228 2.34 14.95 -2.81
CA ARG A 228 1.61 16.14 -2.34
C ARG A 228 0.11 16.01 -2.63
N ASP A 229 -0.24 15.63 -3.85
CA ASP A 229 -1.64 15.50 -4.27
C ASP A 229 -2.35 14.34 -3.53
N ARG A 230 -1.65 13.22 -3.31
CA ARG A 230 -2.15 12.10 -2.50
C ARG A 230 -2.31 12.44 -1.02
N LEU A 231 -1.36 13.20 -0.44
CA LEU A 231 -1.45 13.68 0.94
C LEU A 231 -2.60 14.65 1.13
N TYR A 232 -2.83 15.54 0.17
CA TYR A 232 -3.99 16.42 0.18
C TYR A 232 -5.28 15.61 0.27
N GLY A 233 -5.48 14.61 -0.59
CA GLY A 233 -6.64 13.72 -0.54
C GLY A 233 -6.74 12.97 0.79
N LEU A 234 -5.64 12.36 1.27
CA LEU A 234 -5.60 11.64 2.55
C LEU A 234 -6.04 12.52 3.72
N LEU A 235 -5.53 13.75 3.81
CA LEU A 235 -5.83 14.67 4.91
C LEU A 235 -7.25 15.25 4.82
N LEU A 236 -7.82 15.34 3.64
CA LEU A 236 -9.23 15.70 3.47
C LEU A 236 -10.18 14.57 3.88
N GLU A 237 -9.82 13.32 3.57
CA GLU A 237 -10.65 12.15 3.93
C GLU A 237 -10.48 11.75 5.40
N TYR A 238 -9.24 11.63 5.87
CA TYR A 238 -8.90 11.02 7.16
C TYR A 238 -8.12 11.94 8.11
N GLY A 239 -7.94 13.21 7.76
CA GLY A 239 -7.26 14.21 8.60
C GLY A 239 -8.21 15.25 9.20
N GLU A 240 -7.64 16.35 9.67
CA GLU A 240 -8.35 17.46 10.32
C GLU A 240 -8.26 18.74 9.48
N ARG A 241 -8.85 18.74 8.27
CA ARG A 241 -8.91 19.89 7.35
C ARG A 241 -10.35 20.31 7.02
N PRO A 242 -11.15 20.75 8.03
CA PRO A 242 -12.58 20.97 7.83
C PRO A 242 -12.93 22.16 6.92
N ALA A 243 -12.07 23.15 6.79
CA ALA A 243 -12.30 24.30 5.90
C ALA A 243 -12.14 23.92 4.44
N GLU A 244 -11.03 23.23 4.11
CA GLU A 244 -10.72 22.73 2.78
C GLU A 244 -11.72 21.67 2.33
N ARG A 245 -12.13 20.78 3.26
CA ARG A 245 -13.18 19.77 3.02
C ARG A 245 -14.51 20.42 2.63
N ARG A 246 -14.96 21.48 3.33
CA ARG A 246 -16.16 22.23 2.97
C ARG A 246 -16.04 22.94 1.61
N ALA A 247 -14.86 23.52 1.33
CA ALA A 247 -14.63 24.18 0.05
C ALA A 247 -14.66 23.17 -1.13
N LEU A 248 -14.09 21.97 -0.93
CA LEU A 248 -14.14 20.92 -1.94
C LEU A 248 -15.55 20.38 -2.13
N LEU A 249 -16.32 20.19 -1.05
CA LEU A 249 -17.74 19.81 -1.13
C LEU A 249 -18.56 20.80 -1.96
N ALA A 250 -18.37 22.11 -1.76
CA ALA A 250 -19.08 23.13 -2.53
C ALA A 250 -18.77 23.03 -4.04
N ARG A 251 -17.49 22.83 -4.39
CA ARG A 251 -17.08 22.60 -5.80
C ARG A 251 -17.66 21.28 -6.34
N ALA A 252 -17.67 20.20 -5.55
CA ALA A 252 -18.26 18.93 -5.94
C ALA A 252 -19.77 19.05 -6.27
N ARG A 253 -20.52 19.83 -5.47
CA ARG A 253 -21.96 20.11 -5.69
C ARG A 253 -22.20 20.85 -7.01
N GLN A 254 -21.34 21.83 -7.33
CA GLN A 254 -21.39 22.53 -8.63
C GLN A 254 -21.07 21.59 -9.78
N TYR A 255 -20.04 20.76 -9.61
CA TYR A 255 -19.58 19.81 -10.63
C TYR A 255 -20.68 18.83 -11.06
N VAL A 256 -21.41 18.22 -10.14
CA VAL A 256 -22.51 17.29 -10.44
C VAL A 256 -23.84 17.99 -10.75
N GLY A 257 -23.90 19.31 -10.65
CA GLY A 257 -25.10 20.10 -10.96
C GLY A 257 -26.16 20.06 -9.87
N LEU A 258 -25.80 19.80 -8.61
CA LEU A 258 -26.75 19.80 -7.50
C LEU A 258 -27.32 21.20 -7.19
N GLU A 259 -26.61 22.26 -7.56
CA GLU A 259 -26.99 23.66 -7.36
C GLU A 259 -27.32 24.38 -8.69
N GLY A 260 -27.57 23.63 -9.77
CA GLY A 260 -27.86 24.19 -11.08
C GLY A 260 -27.47 23.22 -12.21
N SER A 261 -26.95 23.74 -13.33
CA SER A 261 -26.39 22.88 -14.37
C SER A 261 -25.02 22.36 -13.97
N PRO A 262 -24.65 21.12 -14.35
CA PRO A 262 -23.31 20.60 -14.10
C PRO A 262 -22.21 21.49 -14.67
N ASP A 263 -21.15 21.71 -13.88
CA ASP A 263 -19.96 22.49 -14.28
C ASP A 263 -18.70 21.64 -14.17
N ALA A 264 -18.28 21.04 -15.27
CA ALA A 264 -17.08 20.22 -15.34
C ALA A 264 -15.77 21.00 -15.03
N THR A 265 -15.80 22.33 -15.00
CA THR A 265 -14.65 23.16 -14.68
C THR A 265 -14.52 23.45 -13.18
N ALA A 266 -15.52 23.09 -12.38
CA ALA A 266 -15.53 23.31 -10.92
C ALA A 266 -14.49 22.48 -10.16
N LEU A 267 -14.04 21.37 -10.75
CA LEU A 267 -13.02 20.48 -10.16
C LEU A 267 -11.85 20.27 -11.12
N ALA A 268 -10.64 20.22 -10.58
CA ALA A 268 -9.49 19.68 -11.29
C ALA A 268 -9.60 18.12 -11.37
N PRO A 269 -9.09 17.49 -12.45
CA PRO A 269 -9.16 16.03 -12.60
C PRO A 269 -8.57 15.24 -11.42
N GLU A 270 -7.51 15.73 -10.80
CA GLU A 270 -6.84 15.15 -9.64
C GLU A 270 -7.70 15.20 -8.37
N ASP A 271 -8.59 16.18 -8.24
CA ASP A 271 -9.49 16.35 -7.09
C ASP A 271 -10.75 15.47 -7.19
N LEU A 272 -11.08 14.94 -8.39
CA LEU A 272 -12.37 14.33 -8.67
C LEU A 272 -12.72 13.19 -7.72
N SER A 273 -11.81 12.25 -7.49
CA SER A 273 -12.06 11.11 -6.60
C SER A 273 -12.37 11.55 -5.18
N THR A 274 -11.51 12.40 -4.61
CA THR A 274 -11.68 12.92 -3.24
C THR A 274 -12.94 13.78 -3.11
N ALA A 275 -13.24 14.59 -4.12
CA ALA A 275 -14.46 15.41 -4.16
C ALA A 275 -15.73 14.56 -4.16
N MET A 276 -15.76 13.45 -4.92
CA MET A 276 -16.90 12.53 -4.93
C MET A 276 -17.05 11.80 -3.60
N ILE A 277 -15.94 11.36 -2.98
CA ILE A 277 -15.96 10.72 -1.65
C ILE A 277 -16.57 11.68 -0.62
N ILE A 278 -16.04 12.89 -0.52
CA ILE A 278 -16.54 13.92 0.39
C ILE A 278 -17.99 14.30 0.07
N GLY A 279 -18.33 14.38 -1.21
CA GLY A 279 -19.68 14.64 -1.67
C GLY A 279 -20.68 13.61 -1.16
N ILE A 280 -20.34 12.33 -1.20
CA ILE A 280 -21.23 11.25 -0.69
C ILE A 280 -21.29 11.29 0.84
N GLU A 281 -20.16 11.44 1.51
CA GLU A 281 -20.09 11.42 2.98
C GLU A 281 -20.78 12.63 3.64
N ASP A 282 -20.55 13.83 3.14
CA ASP A 282 -21.03 15.08 3.73
C ASP A 282 -22.27 15.65 3.01
N GLY A 283 -22.48 15.32 1.74
CA GLY A 283 -23.61 15.76 0.93
C GLY A 283 -24.80 14.79 0.95
N GLY A 284 -24.59 13.56 1.41
CA GLY A 284 -25.64 12.55 1.62
C GLY A 284 -26.32 12.07 0.35
N ALA A 285 -27.58 11.60 0.50
CA ALA A 285 -28.34 10.97 -0.58
C ALA A 285 -28.55 11.87 -1.79
N ASP A 286 -28.79 13.16 -1.57
CA ASP A 286 -29.02 14.12 -2.68
C ASP A 286 -27.79 14.24 -3.57
N PHE A 287 -26.58 14.28 -2.96
CA PHE A 287 -25.35 14.30 -3.73
C PHE A 287 -25.11 13.00 -4.48
N TYR A 288 -25.41 11.86 -3.85
CA TYR A 288 -25.29 10.55 -4.48
C TYR A 288 -26.13 10.44 -5.74
N GLU A 289 -27.41 10.83 -5.67
CA GLU A 289 -28.32 10.79 -6.83
C GLU A 289 -27.89 11.79 -7.91
N ALA A 290 -27.41 12.98 -7.56
CA ALA A 290 -26.89 13.93 -8.52
C ALA A 290 -25.63 13.38 -9.25
N ALA A 291 -24.70 12.78 -8.51
CA ALA A 291 -23.50 12.16 -9.10
C ALA A 291 -23.84 10.98 -10.02
N LYS A 292 -24.81 10.14 -9.64
CA LYS A 292 -25.35 9.06 -10.44
C LYS A 292 -26.01 9.57 -11.73
N ALA A 293 -26.79 10.63 -11.65
CA ALA A 293 -27.38 11.27 -12.82
C ALA A 293 -26.31 11.88 -13.74
N TYR A 294 -25.30 12.54 -13.18
CA TYR A 294 -24.19 13.12 -13.94
C TYR A 294 -23.43 12.08 -14.77
N VAL A 295 -23.13 10.91 -14.20
CA VAL A 295 -22.44 9.82 -14.92
C VAL A 295 -23.17 9.40 -16.21
N THR A 296 -24.51 9.46 -16.25
CA THR A 296 -25.28 9.08 -17.45
C THR A 296 -25.07 10.05 -18.62
N THR A 297 -24.63 11.27 -18.35
CA THR A 297 -24.43 12.34 -19.34
C THR A 297 -22.96 12.65 -19.60
N ALA A 298 -22.07 12.31 -18.70
CA ALA A 298 -20.63 12.52 -18.84
C ALA A 298 -20.05 11.71 -20.02
N THR A 299 -19.20 12.33 -20.83
CA THR A 299 -18.62 11.74 -22.04
C THR A 299 -17.21 11.21 -21.86
N ASN A 300 -16.49 11.67 -20.83
CA ASN A 300 -15.12 11.23 -20.55
C ASN A 300 -15.15 9.90 -19.79
N GLN A 301 -14.57 8.85 -20.36
CA GLN A 301 -14.58 7.50 -19.78
C GLN A 301 -13.82 7.43 -18.45
N ASN A 302 -12.67 8.09 -18.32
CA ASN A 302 -11.91 8.08 -17.07
C ASN A 302 -12.67 8.75 -15.91
N GLU A 303 -13.34 9.85 -16.21
CA GLU A 303 -14.20 10.58 -15.29
C GLU A 303 -15.36 9.69 -14.83
N ARG A 304 -16.10 9.08 -15.79
CA ARG A 304 -17.20 8.14 -15.50
C ARG A 304 -16.75 6.99 -14.62
N SER A 305 -15.63 6.31 -14.99
CA SER A 305 -15.07 5.20 -14.22
C SER A 305 -14.67 5.61 -12.81
N THR A 306 -14.12 6.82 -12.63
CA THR A 306 -13.76 7.34 -11.31
C THR A 306 -14.99 7.55 -10.44
N ILE A 307 -16.02 8.20 -10.97
CA ILE A 307 -17.27 8.47 -10.23
C ILE A 307 -17.99 7.16 -9.91
N LEU A 308 -18.12 6.24 -10.88
CA LEU A 308 -18.75 4.93 -10.66
C LEU A 308 -18.07 4.14 -9.53
N ARG A 309 -16.73 4.11 -9.53
CA ARG A 309 -15.96 3.43 -8.47
C ARG A 309 -16.25 4.02 -7.09
N VAL A 310 -16.32 5.33 -6.98
CA VAL A 310 -16.63 6.00 -5.70
C VAL A 310 -18.06 5.71 -5.27
N LEU A 311 -19.03 5.82 -6.18
CA LEU A 311 -20.44 5.50 -5.91
C LEU A 311 -20.61 4.05 -5.41
N ALA A 312 -19.91 3.10 -6.03
CA ALA A 312 -19.94 1.69 -5.64
C ALA A 312 -19.29 1.44 -4.26
N SER A 313 -18.16 2.12 -3.98
CA SER A 313 -17.39 1.88 -2.76
C SER A 313 -17.94 2.58 -1.52
N ARG A 314 -18.75 3.63 -1.67
CA ARG A 314 -19.25 4.47 -0.58
C ARG A 314 -20.77 4.47 -0.42
N GLY A 315 -21.50 3.89 -1.37
CA GLY A 315 -22.96 3.75 -1.28
C GLY A 315 -23.41 2.71 -0.24
N SER A 316 -24.62 2.85 0.29
CA SER A 316 -25.26 1.79 1.07
C SER A 316 -25.56 0.56 0.19
N LYS A 317 -25.75 -0.62 0.80
CA LYS A 317 -26.01 -1.87 0.05
C LYS A 317 -27.17 -1.75 -0.94
N ASP A 318 -28.25 -1.11 -0.55
CA ASP A 318 -29.45 -0.97 -1.40
C ASP A 318 -29.16 -0.07 -2.59
N VAL A 319 -28.46 1.04 -2.36
CA VAL A 319 -28.10 2.02 -3.38
C VAL A 319 -27.07 1.45 -4.36
N VAL A 320 -26.11 0.66 -3.87
CA VAL A 320 -25.12 -0.03 -4.71
C VAL A 320 -25.79 -1.10 -5.58
N SER A 321 -26.80 -1.83 -5.08
CA SER A 321 -27.57 -2.79 -5.86
C SER A 321 -28.27 -2.13 -7.06
N ASP A 322 -28.87 -0.95 -6.83
CA ASP A 322 -29.49 -0.14 -7.90
C ASP A 322 -28.46 0.37 -8.91
N LEU A 323 -27.27 0.79 -8.42
CA LEU A 323 -26.16 1.19 -9.28
C LEU A 323 -25.68 0.04 -10.18
N PHE A 324 -25.48 -1.16 -9.61
CA PHE A 324 -25.12 -2.35 -10.39
C PHE A 324 -26.15 -2.65 -11.48
N SER A 325 -27.44 -2.61 -11.14
CA SER A 325 -28.51 -2.84 -12.11
C SER A 325 -28.50 -1.80 -13.22
N ALA A 326 -28.26 -0.53 -12.91
CA ALA A 326 -28.17 0.56 -13.89
C ALA A 326 -26.92 0.43 -14.77
N VAL A 327 -25.78 0.03 -14.21
CA VAL A 327 -24.53 -0.15 -14.97
C VAL A 327 -24.61 -1.37 -15.90
N LEU A 328 -25.17 -2.49 -15.44
CA LEU A 328 -25.32 -3.70 -16.25
C LEU A 328 -26.32 -3.55 -17.39
N ASN A 329 -27.37 -2.74 -17.24
CA ASN A 329 -28.43 -2.53 -18.23
C ASN A 329 -28.28 -1.24 -19.03
N GLY A 330 -27.29 -0.40 -18.70
CA GLY A 330 -27.04 0.89 -19.34
C GLY A 330 -26.05 0.82 -20.51
N PRO A 331 -25.84 1.95 -21.21
CA PRO A 331 -24.89 2.05 -22.32
C PRO A 331 -23.43 2.19 -21.81
N ASN A 332 -22.99 1.25 -20.98
CA ASN A 332 -21.67 1.28 -20.37
C ASN A 332 -20.69 0.37 -21.13
N SER A 333 -19.43 0.75 -21.17
CA SER A 333 -18.36 -0.10 -21.70
C SER A 333 -18.10 -1.30 -20.78
N THR A 334 -17.50 -2.37 -21.31
CA THR A 334 -17.10 -3.54 -20.53
C THR A 334 -16.18 -3.13 -19.37
N ASP A 335 -15.27 -2.19 -19.60
CA ASP A 335 -14.34 -1.71 -18.56
C ASP A 335 -15.07 -0.97 -17.42
N GLU A 336 -16.13 -0.23 -17.73
CA GLU A 336 -16.96 0.44 -16.72
C GLU A 336 -17.76 -0.55 -15.87
N VAL A 337 -18.24 -1.64 -16.48
CA VAL A 337 -18.92 -2.73 -15.75
C VAL A 337 -17.97 -3.40 -14.73
N PHE A 338 -16.71 -3.61 -15.11
CA PHE A 338 -15.70 -4.17 -14.19
C PHE A 338 -15.15 -3.14 -13.16
N THR A 339 -15.50 -1.88 -13.27
CA THR A 339 -15.08 -0.81 -12.34
C THR A 339 -15.99 -0.74 -11.10
N VAL A 340 -17.21 -1.18 -11.20
CA VAL A 340 -18.25 -1.23 -10.16
C VAL A 340 -18.30 -2.61 -9.53
#